data_e009b1fa1fb09f058b4931ca1d9fb02b
#
_entry.id   e009b1fa1fb09f058b4931ca1d9fb02b
#
_cell.length_a   1.000
_cell.length_b   1.000
_cell.length_c   1.000
_cell.angle_alpha   90.00
_cell.angle_beta   90.00
_cell.angle_gamma   90.00
#
_symmetry.space_group_name_H-M   'P 1'
#
loop_
_entity.id
_entity.type
_entity.pdbx_description
1 polymer ?
#
loop_
_entity_poly.entity_id
_entity_poly.type
_entity_poly.pdbx_seq_one_letter_code
_entity_poly.pdbx_strand_id
1 'polypeptide(L)'
;MPSLLIIDTQSVKVAPFVGQDTGVDGNKKLNGRKQHVITNTLGLIWAVVVHAANLADGTMALRVVDPLLGYLDRMKKILADEAYEKVFREWVTNNLMGVELEITPNPPHTQGFVIIKWRWVSERGFCMFDFFRRLDKNHEKTTAGAQALIL
;
A
#
# COMPACT_ATOMS: atom_id res chain seq x y z
N MET A 1 -6.48 16.59 9.41
CA MET A 1 -5.97 16.08 8.11
C MET A 1 -4.46 16.12 8.10
N PRO A 2 -3.79 15.02 7.74
CA PRO A 2 -2.34 15.00 7.61
C PRO A 2 -1.87 15.81 6.41
N SER A 3 -0.68 16.38 6.51
CA SER A 3 -0.01 17.07 5.40
C SER A 3 0.89 16.14 4.58
N LEU A 4 1.20 14.97 5.14
CA LEU A 4 2.04 13.95 4.52
C LEU A 4 1.37 12.58 4.68
N LEU A 5 1.25 11.87 3.57
CA LEU A 5 0.76 10.50 3.51
C LEU A 5 1.86 9.58 2.96
N ILE A 6 1.81 8.33 3.36
CA ILE A 6 2.70 7.27 2.92
C ILE A 6 1.84 6.19 2.29
N ILE A 7 2.13 5.83 1.04
CA ILE A 7 1.46 4.74 0.34
C ILE A 7 2.42 3.56 0.20
N ASP A 8 1.95 2.37 0.52
CA ASP A 8 2.76 1.15 0.47
C ASP A 8 1.89 -0.10 0.33
N THR A 9 2.48 -1.21 -0.07
CA THR A 9 1.81 -2.50 -0.26
C THR A 9 2.55 -3.65 0.41
N GLN A 10 1.78 -4.61 0.92
CA GLN A 10 2.28 -5.90 1.38
C GLN A 10 1.54 -7.03 0.66
N SER A 11 2.29 -8.01 0.15
CA SER A 11 1.71 -9.23 -0.41
C SER A 11 1.53 -10.27 0.68
N VAL A 12 0.32 -10.83 0.79
CA VAL A 12 -0.03 -11.87 1.77
C VAL A 12 -0.57 -13.10 1.08
N LYS A 13 -0.21 -14.28 1.60
CA LYS A 13 -0.76 -15.54 1.13
C LYS A 13 -2.25 -15.63 1.42
N VAL A 14 -2.99 -16.29 0.54
CA VAL A 14 -4.40 -16.64 0.77
C VAL A 14 -4.53 -18.07 1.26
N ALA A 15 -5.62 -18.35 1.99
CA ALA A 15 -5.95 -19.72 2.35
C ALA A 15 -6.32 -20.54 1.10
N PRO A 16 -6.10 -21.87 1.08
CA PRO A 16 -6.34 -22.70 -0.11
C PRO A 16 -7.76 -22.65 -0.67
N PHE A 17 -8.74 -22.35 0.15
CA PHE A 17 -10.15 -22.24 -0.26
C PHE A 17 -10.53 -20.86 -0.83
N VAL A 18 -9.62 -19.89 -0.81
CA VAL A 18 -9.84 -18.55 -1.34
C VAL A 18 -9.39 -18.53 -2.80
N GLY A 19 -10.34 -18.48 -3.72
CA GLY A 19 -10.08 -18.50 -5.17
C GLY A 19 -10.38 -17.20 -5.89
N GLN A 20 -11.06 -16.24 -5.25
CA GLN A 20 -11.44 -14.97 -5.87
C GLN A 20 -10.38 -13.89 -5.65
N ASP A 21 -10.17 -13.07 -6.68
CA ASP A 21 -9.26 -11.90 -6.64
C ASP A 21 -7.87 -12.25 -6.08
N THR A 22 -7.31 -13.36 -6.55
CA THR A 22 -5.97 -13.82 -6.20
C THR A 22 -5.07 -13.82 -7.42
N GLY A 23 -3.77 -13.70 -7.21
CA GLY A 23 -2.79 -13.73 -8.29
C GLY A 23 -1.37 -13.89 -7.77
N VAL A 24 -0.44 -14.15 -8.68
CA VAL A 24 0.97 -14.33 -8.33
C VAL A 24 1.69 -12.99 -8.38
N ASP A 25 2.28 -12.60 -7.26
CA ASP A 25 3.24 -11.49 -7.22
C ASP A 25 4.54 -11.94 -7.90
N GLY A 26 4.84 -11.34 -9.05
CA GLY A 26 5.99 -11.71 -9.86
C GLY A 26 7.35 -11.48 -9.17
N ASN A 27 7.42 -10.50 -8.26
CA ASN A 27 8.64 -10.16 -7.52
C ASN A 27 8.85 -11.11 -6.33
N LYS A 28 7.81 -11.34 -5.55
CA LYS A 28 7.87 -12.16 -4.33
C LYS A 28 7.58 -13.64 -4.58
N LYS A 29 7.17 -14.01 -5.81
CA LYS A 29 6.75 -15.37 -6.20
C LYS A 29 5.72 -15.98 -5.25
N LEU A 30 4.79 -15.13 -4.79
CA LEU A 30 3.76 -15.47 -3.82
C LEU A 30 2.40 -15.37 -4.49
N ASN A 31 1.60 -16.45 -4.40
CA ASN A 31 0.20 -16.43 -4.83
C ASN A 31 -0.68 -15.93 -3.69
N GLY A 32 -1.35 -14.80 -3.91
CA GLY A 32 -2.15 -14.19 -2.87
C GLY A 32 -2.81 -12.89 -3.27
N ARG A 33 -2.93 -12.03 -2.27
CA ARG A 33 -3.47 -10.68 -2.38
C ARG A 33 -2.47 -9.66 -1.89
N LYS A 34 -2.58 -8.42 -2.38
CA LYS A 34 -1.87 -7.26 -1.83
C LYS A 34 -2.78 -6.48 -0.91
N GLN A 35 -2.27 -6.13 0.26
CA GLN A 35 -2.83 -5.15 1.18
C GLN A 35 -2.19 -3.81 0.86
N HIS A 36 -2.92 -2.94 0.20
CA HIS A 36 -2.47 -1.62 -0.23
C HIS A 36 -3.00 -0.58 0.74
N VAL A 37 -2.12 0.11 1.45
CA VAL A 37 -2.49 1.02 2.53
C VAL A 37 -1.96 2.43 2.32
N ILE A 38 -2.70 3.39 2.83
CA ILE A 38 -2.25 4.77 3.01
C ILE A 38 -2.23 5.06 4.51
N THR A 39 -1.07 5.48 5.00
CA THR A 39 -0.88 5.88 6.40
C THR A 39 -0.39 7.31 6.51
N ASN A 40 -0.59 7.93 7.67
CA ASN A 40 0.09 9.17 8.02
C ASN A 40 1.44 8.87 8.74
N THR A 41 2.15 9.91 9.13
CA THR A 41 3.44 9.80 9.84
C THR A 41 3.36 9.15 11.23
N LEU A 42 2.18 9.05 11.80
CA LEU A 42 1.93 8.37 13.08
C LEU A 42 1.60 6.88 12.89
N GLY A 43 1.44 6.43 11.63
CA GLY A 43 1.05 5.05 11.32
C GLY A 43 -0.45 4.79 11.34
N LEU A 44 -1.27 5.84 11.45
CA LEU A 44 -2.72 5.69 11.36
C LEU A 44 -3.13 5.43 9.91
N ILE A 45 -3.93 4.41 9.69
CA ILE A 45 -4.45 4.04 8.38
C ILE A 45 -5.55 5.00 7.97
N TRP A 46 -5.42 5.57 6.79
CA TRP A 46 -6.39 6.48 6.17
C TRP A 46 -7.20 5.80 5.08
N ALA A 47 -6.61 4.88 4.38
CA ALA A 47 -7.29 4.06 3.38
C ALA A 47 -6.61 2.70 3.23
N VAL A 48 -7.38 1.71 2.83
CA VAL A 48 -6.90 0.39 2.47
C VAL A 48 -7.68 -0.16 1.29
N VAL A 49 -6.99 -0.82 0.39
CA VAL A 49 -7.57 -1.64 -0.67
C VAL A 49 -6.86 -2.99 -0.69
N VAL A 50 -7.64 -4.05 -0.74
CA VAL A 50 -7.12 -5.41 -0.94
C VAL A 50 -7.41 -5.83 -2.37
N HIS A 51 -6.40 -6.29 -3.09
CA HIS A 51 -6.53 -6.71 -4.48
C HIS A 51 -5.63 -7.91 -4.80
N ALA A 52 -5.83 -8.52 -5.98
CA ALA A 52 -5.00 -9.64 -6.43
C ALA A 52 -3.52 -9.21 -6.52
N ALA A 53 -2.61 -10.10 -6.09
CA ALA A 53 -1.19 -9.76 -5.97
C ALA A 53 -0.47 -9.57 -7.33
N ASN A 54 -1.06 -10.02 -8.42
CA ASN A 54 -0.52 -9.82 -9.78
C ASN A 54 -0.79 -8.41 -10.34
N LEU A 55 -1.64 -7.61 -9.70
CA LEU A 55 -1.91 -6.25 -10.14
C LEU A 55 -0.79 -5.29 -9.72
N ALA A 56 -0.43 -4.39 -10.62
CA ALA A 56 0.64 -3.43 -10.40
C ALA A 56 0.26 -2.37 -9.35
N ASP A 57 1.18 -2.09 -8.44
CA ASP A 57 0.96 -1.15 -7.33
C ASP A 57 0.62 0.26 -7.83
N GLY A 58 1.36 0.76 -8.83
CA GLY A 58 1.12 2.08 -9.40
C GLY A 58 -0.28 2.25 -9.99
N THR A 59 -0.84 1.22 -10.61
CA THR A 59 -2.21 1.25 -11.15
C THR A 59 -3.26 1.17 -10.05
N MET A 60 -3.02 0.35 -9.03
CA MET A 60 -3.96 0.17 -7.92
C MET A 60 -3.92 1.32 -6.91
N ALA A 61 -2.84 2.12 -6.88
CA ALA A 61 -2.74 3.31 -6.06
C ALA A 61 -3.91 4.28 -6.23
N LEU A 62 -4.42 4.40 -7.46
CA LEU A 62 -5.57 5.26 -7.78
C LEU A 62 -6.79 4.88 -6.95
N ARG A 63 -7.07 3.57 -6.82
CA ARG A 63 -8.22 3.07 -6.03
C ARG A 63 -8.06 3.32 -4.53
N VAL A 64 -6.82 3.38 -4.05
CA VAL A 64 -6.55 3.62 -2.62
C VAL A 64 -6.69 5.11 -2.28
N VAL A 65 -6.30 5.99 -3.20
CA VAL A 65 -6.37 7.45 -3.00
C VAL A 65 -7.78 8.00 -3.27
N ASP A 66 -8.53 7.42 -4.20
CA ASP A 66 -9.84 7.90 -4.63
C ASP A 66 -10.82 8.21 -3.47
N PRO A 67 -10.98 7.34 -2.46
CA PRO A 67 -11.85 7.64 -1.31
C PRO A 67 -11.42 8.85 -0.48
N LEU A 68 -10.17 9.28 -0.61
CA LEU A 68 -9.60 10.38 0.17
C LEU A 68 -9.70 11.73 -0.55
N LEU A 69 -10.05 11.78 -1.83
CA LEU A 69 -10.00 13.00 -2.65
C LEU A 69 -10.80 14.17 -2.05
N GLY A 70 -11.93 13.91 -1.40
CA GLY A 70 -12.74 14.92 -0.73
C GLY A 70 -12.18 15.42 0.61
N TYR A 71 -11.10 14.83 1.10
CA TYR A 71 -10.52 15.11 2.43
C TYR A 71 -9.06 15.59 2.38
N LEU A 72 -8.56 15.92 1.20
CA LEU A 72 -7.12 16.17 0.97
C LEU A 72 -6.72 17.65 0.99
N ASP A 73 -7.58 18.57 1.46
CA ASP A 73 -7.36 20.02 1.42
C ASP A 73 -6.02 20.47 2.04
N ARG A 74 -5.48 19.73 2.99
CA ARG A 74 -4.22 20.04 3.67
C ARG A 74 -3.05 19.18 3.24
N MET A 75 -3.26 18.23 2.36
CA MET A 75 -2.21 17.33 1.89
C MET A 75 -1.22 18.10 1.00
N LYS A 76 0.05 17.95 1.31
CA LYS A 76 1.15 18.57 0.56
C LYS A 76 2.04 17.56 -0.12
N LYS A 77 2.15 16.36 0.46
CA LYS A 77 3.09 15.35 -0.01
C LYS A 77 2.59 13.93 0.16
N ILE A 78 2.86 13.09 -0.82
CA ILE A 78 2.72 11.63 -0.77
C ILE A 78 4.10 11.02 -0.93
N LEU A 79 4.47 10.12 -0.03
CA LEU A 79 5.66 9.28 -0.15
C LEU A 79 5.29 7.91 -0.71
N ALA A 80 6.05 7.43 -1.66
CA ALA A 80 5.86 6.15 -2.32
C ALA A 80 7.21 5.52 -2.71
N ASP A 81 7.23 4.24 -3.04
CA ASP A 81 8.41 3.59 -3.59
C ASP A 81 8.48 3.70 -5.14
N GLU A 82 9.52 3.11 -5.74
CA GLU A 82 9.74 3.16 -7.19
C GLU A 82 8.62 2.52 -8.02
N ALA A 83 7.82 1.62 -7.45
CA ALA A 83 6.71 0.98 -8.16
C ALA A 83 5.61 1.99 -8.57
N TYR A 84 5.58 3.16 -7.92
CA TYR A 84 4.60 4.22 -8.17
C TYR A 84 5.10 5.31 -9.15
N GLU A 85 6.34 5.20 -9.64
CA GLU A 85 7.03 6.25 -10.42
C GLU A 85 6.28 6.67 -11.70
N LYS A 86 5.66 5.74 -12.40
CA LYS A 86 5.07 6.02 -13.72
C LYS A 86 3.60 6.43 -13.62
N VAL A 87 2.71 5.48 -13.56
CA VAL A 87 1.26 5.69 -13.66
C VAL A 87 0.73 6.57 -12.53
N PHE A 88 1.16 6.32 -11.31
CA PHE A 88 0.67 7.09 -10.16
C PHE A 88 1.22 8.52 -10.14
N ARG A 89 2.48 8.74 -10.54
CA ARG A 89 3.05 10.08 -10.66
C ARG A 89 2.27 10.94 -11.67
N GLU A 90 1.99 10.39 -12.85
CA GLU A 90 1.21 11.09 -13.86
C GLU A 90 -0.18 11.46 -13.34
N TRP A 91 -0.84 10.51 -12.68
CA TRP A 91 -2.15 10.76 -12.10
C TRP A 91 -2.13 11.84 -11.01
N VAL A 92 -1.18 11.81 -10.07
CA VAL A 92 -1.01 12.82 -9.01
C VAL A 92 -0.82 14.20 -9.64
N THR A 93 0.05 14.31 -10.64
CA THR A 93 0.34 15.58 -11.32
C THR A 93 -0.93 16.16 -11.98
N ASN A 94 -1.75 15.32 -12.57
CA ASN A 94 -2.95 15.75 -13.30
C ASN A 94 -4.17 16.01 -12.40
N ASN A 95 -4.26 15.37 -11.23
CA ASN A 95 -5.48 15.37 -10.42
C ASN A 95 -5.33 16.00 -9.04
N LEU A 96 -4.10 16.11 -8.51
CA LEU A 96 -3.84 16.64 -7.17
C LEU A 96 -2.99 17.91 -7.25
N MET A 97 -3.62 19.05 -7.51
CA MET A 97 -2.92 20.34 -7.58
C MET A 97 -2.24 20.66 -6.25
N GLY A 98 -0.95 20.98 -6.31
CA GLY A 98 -0.17 21.37 -5.13
C GLY A 98 0.29 20.22 -4.23
N VAL A 99 0.06 18.97 -4.63
CA VAL A 99 0.56 17.78 -3.95
C VAL A 99 1.82 17.26 -4.63
N GLU A 100 2.89 17.09 -3.88
CA GLU A 100 4.14 16.53 -4.35
C GLU A 100 4.15 15.00 -4.15
N LEU A 101 4.49 14.24 -5.17
CA LEU A 101 4.80 12.82 -5.04
C LEU A 101 6.33 12.65 -4.93
N GLU A 102 6.81 12.28 -3.75
CA GLU A 102 8.20 11.94 -3.51
C GLU A 102 8.39 10.43 -3.61
N ILE A 103 9.18 10.00 -4.58
CA ILE A 103 9.56 8.59 -4.74
C ILE A 103 10.83 8.33 -3.96
N THR A 104 10.76 7.36 -3.06
CA THR A 104 11.89 6.90 -2.28
C THR A 104 12.58 5.77 -3.05
N PRO A 105 13.83 5.93 -3.48
CA PRO A 105 14.55 4.88 -4.19
C PRO A 105 14.75 3.67 -3.28
N ASN A 106 14.71 2.47 -3.87
CA ASN A 106 15.12 1.28 -3.15
C ASN A 106 16.62 1.39 -2.85
N PRO A 107 17.06 1.06 -1.63
CA PRO A 107 18.49 1.09 -1.31
C PRO A 107 19.21 0.14 -2.27
N PRO A 108 20.39 0.54 -2.80
CA PRO A 108 21.23 -0.38 -3.55
C PRO A 108 21.48 -1.63 -2.68
N HIS A 109 21.72 -2.78 -3.30
CA HIS A 109 21.97 -4.06 -2.61
C HIS A 109 23.19 -3.97 -1.68
N THR A 110 23.10 -3.15 -0.67
CA THR A 110 24.08 -3.04 0.42
C THR A 110 23.73 -4.07 1.48
N GLN A 111 24.72 -4.78 1.97
CA GLN A 111 24.56 -5.67 3.13
C GLN A 111 24.17 -4.81 4.32
N GLY A 112 22.96 -5.03 4.85
CA GLY A 112 22.48 -4.38 6.06
C GLY A 112 21.11 -3.71 5.91
N PHE A 113 20.54 -3.37 7.05
CA PHE A 113 19.26 -2.65 7.12
C PHE A 113 19.48 -1.15 6.96
N VAL A 114 18.85 -0.56 5.94
CA VAL A 114 18.89 0.89 5.68
C VAL A 114 17.53 1.48 6.03
N ILE A 115 17.51 2.40 6.99
CA ILE A 115 16.29 3.12 7.37
C ILE A 115 16.00 4.18 6.30
N ILE A 116 14.91 3.99 5.57
CA ILE A 116 14.39 4.99 4.63
C ILE A 116 13.41 5.87 5.40
N LYS A 117 13.60 7.20 5.30
CA LYS A 117 12.78 8.18 6.01
C LYS A 117 11.29 7.94 5.78
N TRP A 118 10.54 7.82 6.86
CA TRP A 118 9.09 7.59 6.92
C TRP A 118 8.58 6.25 6.38
N ARG A 119 9.31 5.55 5.52
CA ARG A 119 8.90 4.23 5.02
C ARG A 119 8.80 3.19 6.14
N TRP A 120 9.65 3.28 7.14
CA TRP A 120 9.59 2.41 8.32
C TRP A 120 8.23 2.47 9.05
N VAL A 121 7.45 3.54 8.86
CA VAL A 121 6.12 3.68 9.48
C VAL A 121 5.14 2.66 8.88
N SER A 122 5.09 2.53 7.55
CA SER A 122 4.28 1.51 6.89
C SER A 122 4.82 0.11 7.15
N GLU A 123 6.14 -0.07 7.10
CA GLU A 123 6.77 -1.35 7.39
C GLU A 123 6.44 -1.83 8.82
N ARG A 124 6.47 -0.94 9.81
CA ARG A 124 6.01 -1.22 11.16
C ARG A 124 4.53 -1.60 11.20
N GLY A 125 3.69 -0.91 10.45
CA GLY A 125 2.27 -1.21 10.34
C GLY A 125 2.04 -2.63 9.81
N PHE A 126 2.73 -3.01 8.75
CA PHE A 126 2.65 -4.35 8.19
C PHE A 126 3.21 -5.42 9.15
N CYS A 127 4.34 -5.16 9.83
CA CYS A 127 4.83 -6.05 10.88
C CYS A 127 3.79 -6.27 11.99
N MET A 128 3.04 -5.25 12.35
CA MET A 128 1.97 -5.40 13.33
C MET A 128 0.83 -6.30 12.82
N PHE A 129 0.51 -6.26 11.52
CA PHE A 129 -0.49 -7.16 10.94
C PHE A 129 -0.10 -8.64 11.06
N ASP A 130 1.18 -8.96 11.00
CA ASP A 130 1.69 -10.34 11.11
C ASP A 130 1.43 -10.96 12.51
N PHE A 131 1.20 -10.14 13.54
CA PHE A 131 0.76 -10.63 14.86
C PHE A 131 -0.72 -11.02 14.91
N PHE A 132 -1.51 -10.59 13.92
CA PHE A 132 -2.92 -10.94 13.86
C PHE A 132 -3.13 -12.10 12.89
N ARG A 133 -3.51 -13.25 13.39
CA ARG A 133 -3.69 -14.49 12.63
C ARG A 133 -4.51 -14.33 11.34
N ARG A 134 -5.50 -13.43 11.32
CA ARG A 134 -6.36 -13.19 10.14
C ARG A 134 -5.75 -12.22 9.13
N LEU A 135 -4.72 -11.47 9.51
CA LEU A 135 -4.02 -10.52 8.64
C LEU A 135 -2.72 -11.09 8.09
N ASP A 136 -2.03 -11.95 8.84
CA ASP A 136 -0.81 -12.67 8.40
C ASP A 136 -1.08 -13.56 7.18
N LYS A 137 -2.23 -14.23 7.18
CA LYS A 137 -2.72 -14.99 6.04
C LYS A 137 -4.18 -14.61 5.76
N ASN A 138 -4.48 -14.29 4.49
CA ASN A 138 -5.83 -13.89 4.12
C ASN A 138 -6.77 -15.11 4.01
N HIS A 139 -7.76 -15.17 4.86
CA HIS A 139 -8.79 -16.22 4.93
C HIS A 139 -10.14 -15.75 4.38
N GLU A 140 -10.27 -14.46 4.07
CA GLU A 140 -11.54 -13.88 3.64
C GLU A 140 -11.84 -14.25 2.19
N LYS A 141 -13.08 -14.66 1.92
CA LYS A 141 -13.51 -15.03 0.57
C LYS A 141 -13.47 -13.83 -0.38
N THR A 142 -13.84 -12.65 0.10
CA THR A 142 -13.90 -11.41 -0.68
C THR A 142 -12.81 -10.42 -0.27
N THR A 143 -12.41 -9.57 -1.19
CA THR A 143 -11.48 -8.47 -0.92
C THR A 143 -12.10 -7.44 0.03
N ALA A 144 -13.40 -7.19 -0.08
CA ALA A 144 -14.13 -6.29 0.82
C ALA A 144 -14.11 -6.78 2.28
N GLY A 145 -14.28 -8.09 2.51
CA GLY A 145 -14.14 -8.68 3.84
C GLY A 145 -12.73 -8.55 4.39
N ALA A 146 -11.73 -8.75 3.53
CA ALA A 146 -10.33 -8.58 3.91
C ALA A 146 -10.00 -7.11 4.28
N GLN A 147 -10.54 -6.13 3.55
CA GLN A 147 -10.38 -4.71 3.85
C GLN A 147 -11.01 -4.34 5.21
N ALA A 148 -12.20 -4.83 5.48
CA ALA A 148 -12.91 -4.57 6.72
C ALA A 148 -12.21 -5.09 7.99
N LEU A 149 -11.27 -6.03 7.84
CA LEU A 149 -10.46 -6.52 8.96
C LEU A 149 -9.24 -5.63 9.27
N ILE A 150 -8.82 -4.81 8.31
CA ILE A 150 -7.67 -3.93 8.47
C ILE A 150 -8.08 -2.58 9.04
N LEU A 151 -9.30 -2.13 8.75
CA LEU A 151 -9.90 -0.88 9.24
C LEU A 151 -10.48 -1.05 10.64
#